data_ac07eb875b66a6859c213855edc92199
#
_entry.id   ac07eb875b66a6859c213855edc92199
#
_cell.length_a   1.000
_cell.length_b   1.000
_cell.length_c   1.000
_cell.angle_alpha   90.00
_cell.angle_beta   90.00
_cell.angle_gamma   90.00
#
_symmetry.space_group_name_H-M   'P 1'
#
loop_
_entity.id
_entity.type
_entity.pdbx_description
1 polymer ?
#
loop_
_entity_poly.entity_id
_entity_poly.type
_entity_poly.pdbx_seq_one_letter_code
_entity_poly.pdbx_strand_id
1 'polypeptide(L)'
;MGARPLAVMDPLRFGAADAPDTRRVLPGVVAGIGGYGNCLGLPNIGGELVFDESYAGNPLVNALCVGSMKHEDIHLASAKGVDNLVVLYGARTGGDGIGGVSVLASETFDANGPAKRPSVQVGDPFMEKLLIEATLEVLHAGLVEGIQDLGGAGISCATSELASNGEGGMQVYLDRVLLRDASLSPEEILMSESQERMCAVVTPEKIDAFMQLCKKWEVEAVVIGEVTDTGRLVIDWYGDTIVDVPPRSVAHDGPVYERPFHRPSWQDALQA
;
A
#
# COMPACT_ATOMS: atom_id res chain seq x y z
N MET A 1 8.54 8.72 3.89
CA MET A 1 7.37 9.14 4.72
C MET A 1 7.70 10.45 5.42
N GLY A 2 6.68 11.12 6.06
CA GLY A 2 6.86 12.36 6.80
C GLY A 2 6.22 13.59 6.17
N ALA A 3 5.82 13.54 4.91
CA ALA A 3 5.15 14.67 4.26
C ALA A 3 3.70 14.84 4.74
N ARG A 4 3.32 16.10 5.06
CA ARG A 4 1.91 16.44 5.24
C ARG A 4 1.24 16.60 3.88
N PRO A 5 0.16 15.86 3.59
CA PRO A 5 -0.63 16.04 2.38
C PRO A 5 -1.21 17.46 2.30
N LEU A 6 -1.18 18.06 1.12
CA LEU A 6 -1.66 19.44 0.88
C LEU A 6 -2.73 19.51 -0.20
N ALA A 7 -2.65 18.69 -1.23
CA ALA A 7 -3.56 18.73 -2.36
C ALA A 7 -3.54 17.41 -3.13
N VAL A 8 -4.63 17.14 -3.83
CA VAL A 8 -4.75 16.00 -4.74
C VAL A 8 -5.05 16.45 -6.17
N MET A 9 -4.73 15.61 -7.15
CA MET A 9 -5.04 15.77 -8.57
C MET A 9 -5.44 14.41 -9.14
N ASP A 10 -6.43 14.38 -10.03
CA ASP A 10 -6.95 13.11 -10.55
C ASP A 10 -7.16 13.18 -12.07
N PRO A 11 -6.11 12.91 -12.88
CA PRO A 11 -6.25 12.71 -14.32
C PRO A 11 -7.04 11.42 -14.62
N LEU A 12 -8.13 11.56 -15.37
CA LEU A 12 -9.07 10.49 -15.66
C LEU A 12 -9.10 10.15 -17.15
N ARG A 13 -9.16 8.85 -17.47
CA ARG A 13 -9.27 8.34 -18.85
C ARG A 13 -10.42 7.35 -18.93
N PHE A 14 -11.35 7.58 -19.84
CA PHE A 14 -12.53 6.75 -20.04
C PHE A 14 -12.77 6.50 -21.53
N GLY A 15 -13.50 5.45 -21.85
CA GLY A 15 -14.08 5.25 -23.19
C GLY A 15 -15.01 6.40 -23.59
N ALA A 16 -15.67 6.30 -24.75
CA ALA A 16 -16.55 7.37 -25.24
C ALA A 16 -17.52 7.88 -24.16
N ALA A 17 -17.71 9.19 -24.09
CA ALA A 17 -18.51 9.84 -23.03
C ALA A 17 -19.98 9.38 -22.99
N ASP A 18 -20.53 8.98 -24.15
CA ASP A 18 -21.90 8.50 -24.31
C ASP A 18 -22.03 6.97 -24.17
N ALA A 19 -20.90 6.24 -24.05
CA ALA A 19 -20.92 4.80 -23.87
C ALA A 19 -21.64 4.42 -22.56
N PRO A 20 -22.48 3.37 -22.58
CA PRO A 20 -23.23 2.94 -21.39
C PRO A 20 -22.32 2.62 -20.19
N ASP A 21 -21.17 2.00 -20.41
CA ASP A 21 -20.22 1.64 -19.37
C ASP A 21 -19.57 2.90 -18.74
N THR A 22 -19.15 3.85 -19.56
CA THR A 22 -18.63 5.13 -19.08
C THR A 22 -19.66 5.86 -18.21
N ARG A 23 -20.91 5.92 -18.65
CA ARG A 23 -22.01 6.56 -17.89
C ARG A 23 -22.30 5.84 -16.56
N ARG A 24 -22.08 4.54 -16.51
CA ARG A 24 -22.24 3.73 -15.29
C ARG A 24 -21.11 3.94 -14.30
N VAL A 25 -19.86 3.98 -14.76
CA VAL A 25 -18.66 3.92 -13.91
C VAL A 25 -18.19 5.31 -13.46
N LEU A 26 -18.17 6.29 -14.36
CA LEU A 26 -17.63 7.64 -14.09
C LEU A 26 -18.24 8.33 -12.86
N PRO A 27 -19.58 8.31 -12.63
CA PRO A 27 -20.14 8.93 -11.42
C PRO A 27 -19.62 8.31 -10.12
N GLY A 28 -19.40 6.98 -10.10
CA GLY A 28 -18.83 6.29 -8.94
C GLY A 28 -17.39 6.67 -8.67
N VAL A 29 -16.56 6.82 -9.72
CA VAL A 29 -15.17 7.28 -9.63
C VAL A 29 -15.12 8.69 -9.05
N VAL A 30 -15.92 9.62 -9.58
CA VAL A 30 -15.98 11.01 -9.09
C VAL A 30 -16.43 11.05 -7.62
N ALA A 31 -17.42 10.23 -7.26
CA ALA A 31 -17.89 10.15 -5.87
C ALA A 31 -16.81 9.60 -4.93
N GLY A 32 -16.03 8.60 -5.35
CA GLY A 32 -14.90 8.07 -4.59
C GLY A 32 -13.81 9.11 -4.35
N ILE A 33 -13.38 9.81 -5.40
CA ILE A 33 -12.41 10.92 -5.32
C ILE A 33 -12.90 11.99 -4.35
N GLY A 34 -14.15 12.45 -4.50
CA GLY A 34 -14.74 13.45 -3.61
C GLY A 34 -14.86 13.00 -2.16
N GLY A 35 -15.16 11.70 -1.93
CA GLY A 35 -15.25 11.11 -0.59
C GLY A 35 -13.91 11.16 0.15
N TYR A 36 -12.83 10.75 -0.49
CA TYR A 36 -11.48 10.85 0.08
C TYR A 36 -11.06 12.29 0.31
N GLY A 37 -11.17 13.16 -0.69
CA GLY A 37 -10.80 14.56 -0.56
C GLY A 37 -11.51 15.26 0.59
N ASN A 38 -12.80 15.01 0.77
CA ASN A 38 -13.59 15.59 1.87
C ASN A 38 -13.12 15.11 3.25
N CYS A 39 -12.91 13.79 3.42
CA CYS A 39 -12.47 13.23 4.70
C CYS A 39 -11.06 13.68 5.07
N LEU A 40 -10.15 13.72 4.09
CA LEU A 40 -8.78 14.20 4.28
C LEU A 40 -8.70 15.72 4.48
N GLY A 41 -9.71 16.47 4.05
CA GLY A 41 -9.71 17.93 4.05
C GLY A 41 -8.75 18.52 3.02
N LEU A 42 -8.52 17.82 1.90
CA LEU A 42 -7.61 18.23 0.84
C LEU A 42 -8.39 18.76 -0.38
N PRO A 43 -7.93 19.87 -0.98
CA PRO A 43 -8.50 20.34 -2.24
C PRO A 43 -8.03 19.45 -3.41
N ASN A 44 -8.93 19.15 -4.32
CA ASN A 44 -8.54 18.68 -5.65
C ASN A 44 -8.22 19.90 -6.51
N ILE A 45 -6.96 20.04 -6.92
CA ILE A 45 -6.44 21.26 -7.58
C ILE A 45 -6.22 21.09 -9.07
N GLY A 46 -6.47 19.90 -9.62
CA GLY A 46 -6.22 19.67 -11.04
C GLY A 46 -6.54 18.25 -11.47
N GLY A 47 -6.16 18.00 -12.72
CA GLY A 47 -6.48 16.79 -13.45
C GLY A 47 -7.24 17.15 -14.73
N GLU A 48 -7.30 16.21 -15.64
CA GLU A 48 -8.16 16.34 -16.83
C GLU A 48 -9.00 15.09 -17.00
N LEU A 49 -10.10 15.22 -17.71
CA LEU A 49 -10.93 14.11 -18.11
C LEU A 49 -10.84 13.95 -19.64
N VAL A 50 -10.30 12.82 -20.09
CA VAL A 50 -10.16 12.48 -21.50
C VAL A 50 -11.01 11.27 -21.84
N PHE A 51 -11.74 11.36 -22.96
CA PHE A 51 -12.53 10.28 -23.52
C PHE A 51 -11.87 9.79 -24.80
N ASP A 52 -11.54 8.51 -24.87
CA ASP A 52 -10.96 7.85 -26.03
C ASP A 52 -11.36 6.37 -26.05
N GLU A 53 -11.66 5.84 -27.22
CA GLU A 53 -12.10 4.45 -27.41
C GLU A 53 -11.09 3.42 -26.87
N SER A 54 -9.82 3.75 -26.83
CA SER A 54 -8.76 2.86 -26.29
C SER A 54 -8.93 2.54 -24.79
N TYR A 55 -9.70 3.34 -24.06
CA TYR A 55 -10.02 3.12 -22.64
C TYR A 55 -11.38 2.46 -22.42
N ALA A 56 -12.07 2.02 -23.49
CA ALA A 56 -13.33 1.33 -23.35
C ALA A 56 -13.18 0.03 -22.55
N GLY A 57 -14.01 -0.15 -21.51
CA GLY A 57 -13.96 -1.33 -20.64
C GLY A 57 -12.81 -1.38 -19.63
N ASN A 58 -11.79 -0.50 -19.76
CA ASN A 58 -10.68 -0.42 -18.81
C ASN A 58 -10.26 1.05 -18.61
N PRO A 59 -11.05 1.83 -17.87
CA PRO A 59 -10.73 3.22 -17.58
C PRO A 59 -9.50 3.34 -16.68
N LEU A 60 -8.77 4.44 -16.82
CA LEU A 60 -7.65 4.76 -15.92
C LEU A 60 -8.04 5.90 -14.99
N VAL A 61 -7.81 5.67 -13.71
CA VAL A 61 -7.89 6.66 -12.64
C VAL A 61 -6.49 6.85 -12.08
N ASN A 62 -5.91 8.02 -12.31
CA ASN A 62 -4.60 8.35 -11.78
C ASN A 62 -4.78 9.32 -10.64
N ALA A 63 -4.46 8.89 -9.42
CA ALA A 63 -4.47 9.75 -8.26
C ALA A 63 -3.05 10.23 -7.94
N LEU A 64 -2.90 11.53 -7.73
CA LEU A 64 -1.66 12.14 -7.29
C LEU A 64 -1.93 12.97 -6.04
N CYS A 65 -1.14 12.72 -4.99
CA CYS A 65 -1.16 13.51 -3.77
C CYS A 65 0.15 14.28 -3.63
N VAL A 66 0.06 15.58 -3.42
CA VAL A 66 1.20 16.45 -3.16
C VAL A 66 1.25 16.76 -1.69
N GLY A 67 2.41 16.55 -1.07
CA GLY A 67 2.68 16.90 0.31
C GLY A 67 3.96 17.71 0.46
N SER A 68 4.17 18.27 1.64
CA SER A 68 5.41 18.96 1.98
C SER A 68 5.96 18.45 3.31
N MET A 69 7.30 18.46 3.41
CA MET A 69 8.05 18.15 4.63
C MET A 69 9.38 18.88 4.61
N LYS A 70 10.03 18.99 5.74
CA LYS A 70 11.43 19.42 5.79
C LYS A 70 12.33 18.24 5.45
N HIS A 71 13.56 18.50 5.01
CA HIS A 71 14.53 17.44 4.70
C HIS A 71 14.85 16.56 5.94
N GLU A 72 14.83 17.13 7.12
CA GLU A 72 15.06 16.44 8.39
C GLU A 72 13.91 15.49 8.80
N ASP A 73 12.72 15.67 8.21
CA ASP A 73 11.51 14.86 8.49
C ASP A 73 11.37 13.67 7.54
N ILE A 74 12.39 13.40 6.70
CA ILE A 74 12.36 12.25 5.79
C ILE A 74 12.62 10.97 6.56
N HIS A 75 11.63 10.07 6.56
CA HIS A 75 11.73 8.72 7.12
C HIS A 75 11.72 7.68 6.02
N LEU A 76 12.62 6.68 6.13
CA LEU A 76 12.83 5.65 5.11
C LEU A 76 12.21 4.31 5.54
N ALA A 77 11.95 3.46 4.55
CA ALA A 77 11.56 2.07 4.74
C ALA A 77 12.82 1.22 5.01
N SER A 78 13.27 1.21 6.27
CA SER A 78 14.51 0.52 6.66
C SER A 78 14.38 -0.01 8.09
N ALA A 79 14.35 -1.33 8.26
CA ALA A 79 14.31 -1.97 9.58
C ALA A 79 15.71 -1.99 10.20
N LYS A 80 16.05 -0.94 10.93
CA LYS A 80 17.32 -0.79 11.64
C LYS A 80 17.20 -1.11 13.12
N GLY A 81 18.30 -1.60 13.69
CA GLY A 81 18.41 -1.95 15.09
C GLY A 81 17.84 -3.35 15.37
N VAL A 82 18.74 -4.31 15.61
CA VAL A 82 18.37 -5.65 16.05
C VAL A 82 17.55 -5.55 17.34
N ASP A 83 16.57 -6.40 17.50
CA ASP A 83 15.59 -6.44 18.61
C ASP A 83 14.57 -5.27 18.61
N ASN A 84 14.61 -4.34 17.64
CA ASN A 84 13.55 -3.36 17.46
C ASN A 84 12.26 -4.05 17.02
N LEU A 85 11.15 -3.54 17.53
CA LEU A 85 9.82 -4.13 17.36
C LEU A 85 9.21 -3.71 16.02
N VAL A 86 8.56 -4.67 15.37
CA VAL A 86 7.77 -4.44 14.13
C VAL A 86 6.31 -4.27 14.51
N VAL A 87 5.76 -3.09 14.26
CA VAL A 87 4.40 -2.71 14.65
C VAL A 87 3.53 -2.52 13.41
N LEU A 88 2.45 -3.27 13.31
CA LEU A 88 1.38 -3.05 12.34
C LEU A 88 0.31 -2.16 12.98
N TYR A 89 -0.10 -1.09 12.30
CA TYR A 89 -1.11 -0.18 12.81
C TYR A 89 -1.98 0.40 11.70
N GLY A 90 -3.19 0.82 12.04
CA GLY A 90 -4.21 1.29 11.10
C GLY A 90 -5.45 0.42 11.12
N ALA A 91 -6.08 0.23 9.96
CA ALA A 91 -7.24 -0.63 9.78
C ALA A 91 -6.88 -2.11 10.01
N ARG A 92 -7.85 -2.92 10.40
CA ARG A 92 -7.69 -4.38 10.51
C ARG A 92 -7.58 -5.02 9.13
N THR A 93 -6.77 -6.06 9.03
CA THR A 93 -6.62 -6.86 7.83
C THR A 93 -7.88 -7.66 7.51
N GLY A 94 -8.38 -7.54 6.31
CA GLY A 94 -9.57 -8.25 5.81
C GLY A 94 -9.29 -9.04 4.54
N GLY A 95 -10.29 -9.76 4.06
CA GLY A 95 -10.24 -10.54 2.82
C GLY A 95 -10.48 -9.68 1.56
N ASP A 96 -9.94 -8.48 1.51
CA ASP A 96 -10.04 -7.53 0.39
C ASP A 96 -8.67 -7.25 -0.23
N GLY A 97 -8.65 -6.95 -1.51
CA GLY A 97 -7.44 -6.66 -2.26
C GLY A 97 -6.50 -7.85 -2.43
N ILE A 98 -6.96 -9.08 -2.23
CA ILE A 98 -6.12 -10.28 -2.37
C ILE A 98 -5.65 -10.43 -3.81
N GLY A 99 -4.33 -10.29 -4.02
CA GLY A 99 -3.72 -10.22 -5.34
C GLY A 99 -4.20 -9.03 -6.17
N GLY A 100 -4.73 -7.97 -5.53
CA GLY A 100 -5.43 -6.85 -6.16
C GLY A 100 -4.61 -6.17 -7.23
N VAL A 101 -3.39 -5.78 -6.93
CA VAL A 101 -2.48 -5.13 -7.90
C VAL A 101 -2.24 -6.01 -9.12
N SER A 102 -1.95 -7.30 -8.92
CA SER A 102 -1.70 -8.23 -10.03
C SER A 102 -2.92 -8.42 -10.90
N VAL A 103 -4.10 -8.61 -10.29
CA VAL A 103 -5.36 -8.82 -11.01
C VAL A 103 -5.81 -7.54 -11.71
N LEU A 104 -5.84 -6.40 -11.01
CA LEU A 104 -6.34 -5.13 -11.53
C LEU A 104 -5.43 -4.54 -12.62
N ALA A 105 -4.12 -4.75 -12.53
CA ALA A 105 -3.16 -4.23 -13.50
C ALA A 105 -2.97 -5.10 -14.74
N SER A 106 -3.23 -6.42 -14.67
CA SER A 106 -2.80 -7.37 -15.70
C SER A 106 -3.94 -8.15 -16.34
N GLU A 107 -5.13 -8.17 -15.75
CA GLU A 107 -6.22 -9.01 -16.23
C GLU A 107 -7.26 -8.25 -17.05
N THR A 108 -7.80 -8.93 -18.06
CA THR A 108 -8.96 -8.45 -18.82
C THR A 108 -10.23 -8.89 -18.10
N PHE A 109 -11.10 -7.95 -17.81
CA PHE A 109 -12.41 -8.22 -17.22
C PHE A 109 -13.44 -8.47 -18.33
N ASP A 110 -13.98 -9.68 -18.37
CA ASP A 110 -15.09 -10.01 -19.27
C ASP A 110 -16.36 -10.36 -18.46
N ALA A 111 -17.50 -10.39 -19.15
CA ALA A 111 -18.80 -10.69 -18.53
C ALA A 111 -18.91 -12.13 -18.00
N ASN A 112 -18.04 -13.03 -18.40
CA ASN A 112 -18.04 -14.46 -18.07
C ASN A 112 -16.92 -14.84 -17.09
N GLY A 113 -16.04 -13.89 -16.73
CA GLY A 113 -14.95 -14.12 -15.78
C GLY A 113 -15.46 -14.43 -14.38
N PRO A 114 -14.67 -15.17 -13.56
CA PRO A 114 -15.04 -15.44 -12.18
C PRO A 114 -15.16 -14.13 -11.39
N ALA A 115 -16.05 -14.11 -10.40
CA ALA A 115 -16.22 -12.96 -9.52
C ALA A 115 -14.90 -12.65 -8.80
N LYS A 116 -14.27 -11.51 -9.12
CA LYS A 116 -12.97 -11.08 -8.57
C LYS A 116 -13.12 -10.14 -7.37
N ARG A 117 -14.18 -10.32 -6.57
CA ARG A 117 -14.44 -9.51 -5.37
C ARG A 117 -13.28 -9.46 -4.39
N PRO A 118 -12.55 -10.57 -4.13
CA PRO A 118 -11.38 -10.52 -3.24
C PRO A 118 -10.26 -9.58 -3.72
N SER A 119 -10.18 -9.30 -5.01
CA SER A 119 -9.17 -8.40 -5.59
C SER A 119 -9.53 -6.91 -5.49
N VAL A 120 -10.76 -6.57 -5.09
CA VAL A 120 -11.19 -5.18 -4.90
C VAL A 120 -10.65 -4.67 -3.58
N GLN A 121 -9.87 -3.59 -3.63
CA GLN A 121 -9.44 -2.87 -2.44
C GLN A 121 -10.59 -2.00 -1.94
N VAL A 122 -10.91 -2.13 -0.65
CA VAL A 122 -11.94 -1.31 0.00
C VAL A 122 -11.25 -0.22 0.81
N GLY A 123 -11.53 1.05 0.48
CA GLY A 123 -10.97 2.19 1.18
C GLY A 123 -11.88 2.72 2.29
N ASP A 124 -11.28 3.19 3.37
CA ASP A 124 -11.93 3.92 4.45
C ASP A 124 -11.28 5.31 4.61
N PRO A 125 -11.82 6.34 3.94
CA PRO A 125 -11.21 7.68 3.95
C PRO A 125 -11.21 8.33 5.34
N PHE A 126 -12.09 7.92 6.25
CA PHE A 126 -12.06 8.41 7.63
C PHE A 126 -10.90 7.79 8.41
N MET A 127 -10.68 6.48 8.29
CA MET A 127 -9.52 5.81 8.87
C MET A 127 -8.21 6.37 8.29
N GLU A 128 -8.16 6.65 6.99
CA GLU A 128 -7.00 7.28 6.35
C GLU A 128 -6.66 8.63 7.00
N LYS A 129 -7.68 9.45 7.27
CA LYS A 129 -7.47 10.72 7.97
C LYS A 129 -6.85 10.54 9.36
N LEU A 130 -7.36 9.60 10.14
CA LEU A 130 -6.82 9.29 11.46
C LEU A 130 -5.39 8.74 11.37
N LEU A 131 -5.14 7.86 10.41
CA LEU A 131 -3.82 7.26 10.18
C LEU A 131 -2.77 8.30 9.78
N ILE A 132 -3.11 9.26 8.92
CA ILE A 132 -2.24 10.37 8.55
C ILE A 132 -1.83 11.17 9.79
N GLU A 133 -2.79 11.57 10.63
CA GLU A 133 -2.50 12.38 11.80
C GLU A 133 -1.67 11.61 12.85
N ALA A 134 -2.04 10.33 13.10
CA ALA A 134 -1.28 9.45 13.98
C ALA A 134 0.16 9.27 13.47
N THR A 135 0.33 8.98 12.19
CA THR A 135 1.64 8.76 11.56
C THR A 135 2.52 10.01 11.65
N LEU A 136 1.99 11.17 11.30
CA LEU A 136 2.76 12.41 11.40
C LEU A 136 3.15 12.72 12.85
N GLU A 137 2.28 12.45 13.83
CA GLU A 137 2.59 12.70 15.23
C GLU A 137 3.66 11.74 15.77
N VAL A 138 3.60 10.43 15.46
CA VAL A 138 4.64 9.48 15.89
C VAL A 138 5.99 9.77 15.26
N LEU A 139 6.02 10.24 14.00
CA LEU A 139 7.24 10.65 13.31
C LEU A 139 7.85 11.90 13.95
N HIS A 140 7.06 12.96 14.16
CA HIS A 140 7.50 14.19 14.83
C HIS A 140 7.97 13.97 16.27
N ALA A 141 7.39 12.99 16.98
CA ALA A 141 7.83 12.61 18.32
C ALA A 141 9.10 11.77 18.32
N GLY A 142 9.65 11.42 17.16
CA GLY A 142 10.88 10.64 17.03
C GLY A 142 10.74 9.20 17.54
N LEU A 143 9.55 8.60 17.41
CA LEU A 143 9.27 7.27 17.94
C LEU A 143 9.56 6.13 16.95
N VAL A 144 9.90 6.45 15.70
CA VAL A 144 9.99 5.49 14.60
C VAL A 144 11.40 5.48 14.01
N GLU A 145 11.99 4.30 13.86
CA GLU A 145 13.28 4.09 13.22
C GLU A 145 13.17 3.79 11.72
N GLY A 146 12.06 3.19 11.29
CA GLY A 146 11.74 2.91 9.90
C GLY A 146 10.24 2.71 9.72
N ILE A 147 9.72 2.98 8.52
CA ILE A 147 8.28 2.94 8.27
C ILE A 147 7.97 2.64 6.81
N GLN A 148 6.94 1.81 6.58
CA GLN A 148 6.44 1.41 5.27
C GLN A 148 4.92 1.38 5.28
N ASP A 149 4.30 1.78 4.18
CA ASP A 149 2.88 1.57 3.94
C ASP A 149 2.58 0.13 3.51
N LEU A 150 1.33 -0.28 3.65
CA LEU A 150 0.82 -1.53 3.14
C LEU A 150 -0.10 -1.28 1.93
N GLY A 151 0.52 -1.06 0.79
CA GLY A 151 -0.17 -0.99 -0.51
C GLY A 151 -0.27 -2.36 -1.17
N GLY A 152 0.21 -2.47 -2.42
CA GLY A 152 0.25 -3.74 -3.15
C GLY A 152 1.03 -4.82 -2.41
N ALA A 153 0.53 -6.05 -2.43
CA ALA A 153 1.06 -7.23 -1.74
C ALA A 153 1.12 -7.10 -0.19
N GLY A 154 0.49 -6.10 0.41
CA GLY A 154 0.20 -6.00 1.83
C GLY A 154 1.39 -6.23 2.77
N ILE A 155 1.21 -7.13 3.75
CA ILE A 155 2.22 -7.44 4.78
C ILE A 155 3.48 -8.04 4.15
N SER A 156 3.36 -8.86 3.13
CA SER A 156 4.51 -9.50 2.48
C SER A 156 5.45 -8.47 1.84
N CYS A 157 4.92 -7.43 1.20
CA CYS A 157 5.70 -6.33 0.64
C CYS A 157 6.34 -5.49 1.74
N ALA A 158 5.56 -4.98 2.68
CA ALA A 158 6.05 -4.08 3.73
C ALA A 158 7.17 -4.70 4.56
N THR A 159 7.02 -5.97 4.98
CA THR A 159 8.04 -6.66 5.78
C THR A 159 9.30 -7.00 5.00
N SER A 160 9.16 -7.42 3.73
CA SER A 160 10.32 -7.71 2.88
C SER A 160 11.13 -6.46 2.52
N GLU A 161 10.47 -5.34 2.24
CA GLU A 161 11.14 -4.07 1.94
C GLU A 161 11.84 -3.50 3.17
N LEU A 162 11.17 -3.46 4.33
CA LEU A 162 11.78 -3.01 5.58
C LEU A 162 13.02 -3.83 5.95
N ALA A 163 12.92 -5.16 5.91
CA ALA A 163 14.02 -6.07 6.21
C ALA A 163 15.17 -5.94 5.20
N SER A 164 14.84 -5.88 3.90
CA SER A 164 15.83 -5.78 2.82
C SER A 164 16.65 -4.49 2.87
N ASN A 165 16.05 -3.39 3.31
CA ASN A 165 16.69 -2.07 3.40
C ASN A 165 17.29 -1.79 4.80
N GLY A 166 17.18 -2.73 5.73
CA GLY A 166 17.66 -2.60 7.11
C GLY A 166 18.83 -3.52 7.44
N GLU A 167 18.73 -4.21 8.58
CA GLU A 167 19.75 -5.17 9.06
C GLU A 167 19.74 -6.50 8.26
N GLY A 168 18.79 -6.68 7.36
CA GLY A 168 18.69 -7.83 6.48
C GLY A 168 17.90 -9.00 7.05
N GLY A 169 17.28 -8.87 8.20
CA GLY A 169 16.46 -9.91 8.79
C GLY A 169 15.25 -9.38 9.56
N MET A 170 14.22 -10.21 9.65
CA MET A 170 13.01 -9.91 10.42
C MET A 170 12.31 -11.21 10.79
N GLN A 171 11.81 -11.30 12.03
CA GLN A 171 10.91 -12.32 12.51
C GLN A 171 9.49 -11.72 12.60
N VAL A 172 8.50 -12.37 12.00
CA VAL A 172 7.10 -11.93 12.00
C VAL A 172 6.21 -13.06 12.52
N TYR A 173 5.28 -12.72 13.42
CA TYR A 173 4.28 -13.62 13.98
C TYR A 173 2.91 -13.24 13.40
N LEU A 174 2.50 -13.93 12.36
CA LEU A 174 1.32 -13.58 11.56
C LEU A 174 0.01 -13.75 12.33
N ASP A 175 -0.02 -14.67 13.29
CA ASP A 175 -1.16 -14.90 14.20
C ASP A 175 -1.47 -13.71 15.15
N ARG A 176 -0.54 -12.74 15.25
CA ARG A 176 -0.75 -11.49 16.00
C ARG A 176 -1.45 -10.40 15.20
N VAL A 177 -1.58 -10.55 13.89
CA VAL A 177 -2.23 -9.56 13.03
C VAL A 177 -3.71 -9.42 13.39
N LEU A 178 -4.16 -8.19 13.57
CA LEU A 178 -5.57 -7.90 13.87
C LEU A 178 -6.41 -8.08 12.60
N LEU A 179 -7.34 -9.02 12.64
CA LEU A 179 -8.16 -9.41 11.50
C LEU A 179 -9.60 -8.87 11.63
N ARG A 180 -10.19 -8.49 10.48
CA ARG A 180 -11.63 -8.27 10.35
C ARG A 180 -12.38 -9.59 10.13
N ASP A 181 -11.72 -10.56 9.54
CA ASP A 181 -12.24 -11.88 9.23
C ASP A 181 -11.26 -12.94 9.74
N ALA A 182 -11.65 -13.65 10.79
CA ALA A 182 -10.84 -14.68 11.44
C ALA A 182 -10.72 -15.98 10.62
N SER A 183 -11.44 -16.10 9.50
CA SER A 183 -11.40 -17.28 8.62
C SER A 183 -10.29 -17.21 7.57
N LEU A 184 -9.55 -16.09 7.48
CA LEU A 184 -8.47 -15.91 6.51
C LEU A 184 -7.34 -16.91 6.73
N SER A 185 -6.88 -17.51 5.64
CA SER A 185 -5.65 -18.31 5.63
C SER A 185 -4.41 -17.44 5.79
N PRO A 186 -3.27 -17.98 6.22
CA PRO A 186 -2.04 -17.19 6.34
C PRO A 186 -1.61 -16.56 5.00
N GLU A 187 -1.82 -17.24 3.87
CA GLU A 187 -1.54 -16.70 2.53
C GLU A 187 -2.43 -15.49 2.23
N GLU A 188 -3.71 -15.57 2.54
CA GLU A 188 -4.66 -14.46 2.36
C GLU A 188 -4.30 -13.27 3.24
N ILE A 189 -3.87 -13.48 4.50
CA ILE A 189 -3.41 -12.41 5.39
C ILE A 189 -2.17 -11.71 4.82
N LEU A 190 -1.20 -12.48 4.31
CA LEU A 190 0.04 -11.96 3.72
C LEU A 190 -0.21 -11.15 2.45
N MET A 191 -1.15 -11.60 1.60
CA MET A 191 -1.45 -11.00 0.30
C MET A 191 -2.56 -9.95 0.36
N SER A 192 -3.25 -9.80 1.50
CA SER A 192 -4.32 -8.82 1.66
C SER A 192 -3.79 -7.40 1.45
N GLU A 193 -4.43 -6.68 0.55
CA GLU A 193 -4.16 -5.27 0.27
C GLU A 193 -5.21 -4.35 0.93
N SER A 194 -5.74 -4.74 2.09
CA SER A 194 -6.58 -3.87 2.90
C SER A 194 -5.89 -2.53 3.08
N GLN A 195 -6.59 -1.46 2.73
CA GLN A 195 -6.03 -0.11 2.74
C GLN A 195 -5.91 0.46 4.16
N GLU A 196 -5.31 1.62 4.31
CA GLU A 196 -5.14 2.36 5.56
C GLU A 196 -4.39 1.58 6.64
N ARG A 197 -3.27 0.93 6.25
CA ARG A 197 -2.37 0.24 7.17
C ARG A 197 -0.92 0.69 6.98
N MET A 198 -0.19 0.74 8.06
CA MET A 198 1.24 1.08 8.09
C MET A 198 2.02 0.05 8.92
N CYS A 199 3.28 -0.16 8.58
CA CYS A 199 4.22 -0.96 9.33
C CYS A 199 5.39 -0.09 9.80
N ALA A 200 5.61 0.00 11.11
CA ALA A 200 6.68 0.80 11.71
C ALA A 200 7.67 -0.08 12.46
N VAL A 201 8.92 0.36 12.49
CA VAL A 201 9.98 -0.20 13.36
C VAL A 201 10.20 0.76 14.53
N VAL A 202 10.04 0.25 15.73
CA VAL A 202 10.02 1.02 16.98
C VAL A 202 10.95 0.38 17.99
N THR A 203 11.78 1.17 18.69
CA THR A 203 12.63 0.60 19.74
C THR A 203 11.80 0.16 20.95
N PRO A 204 12.25 -0.87 21.71
CA PRO A 204 11.54 -1.33 22.90
C PRO A 204 11.24 -0.21 23.92
N GLU A 205 12.13 0.78 24.06
CA GLU A 205 11.96 1.89 25.01
C GLU A 205 10.86 2.88 24.58
N LYS A 206 10.55 2.93 23.26
CA LYS A 206 9.59 3.88 22.70
C LYS A 206 8.21 3.27 22.49
N ILE A 207 8.04 1.96 22.63
CA ILE A 207 6.81 1.25 22.25
C ILE A 207 5.58 1.74 23.01
N ASP A 208 5.69 1.97 24.31
CA ASP A 208 4.55 2.43 25.11
C ASP A 208 4.06 3.81 24.65
N ALA A 209 5.00 4.72 24.34
CA ALA A 209 4.66 6.05 23.83
C ALA A 209 4.00 5.96 22.43
N PHE A 210 4.51 5.09 21.56
CA PHE A 210 3.92 4.81 20.25
C PHE A 210 2.48 4.32 20.39
N MET A 211 2.25 3.30 21.22
CA MET A 211 0.91 2.74 21.45
C MET A 211 -0.06 3.77 22.04
N GLN A 212 0.41 4.66 22.93
CA GLN A 212 -0.42 5.73 23.48
C GLN A 212 -0.83 6.75 22.42
N LEU A 213 0.05 7.12 21.48
CA LEU A 213 -0.27 8.00 20.37
C LEU A 213 -1.28 7.36 19.41
N CYS A 214 -1.10 6.09 19.05
CA CYS A 214 -2.09 5.36 18.25
C CYS A 214 -3.47 5.35 18.95
N LYS A 215 -3.50 5.05 20.26
CA LYS A 215 -4.73 5.08 21.05
C LYS A 215 -5.38 6.47 21.10
N LYS A 216 -4.59 7.54 21.19
CA LYS A 216 -5.09 8.93 21.15
C LYS A 216 -5.88 9.22 19.87
N TRP A 217 -5.40 8.68 18.74
CA TRP A 217 -6.03 8.84 17.42
C TRP A 217 -7.05 7.74 17.10
N GLU A 218 -7.36 6.87 18.06
CA GLU A 218 -8.27 5.72 17.87
C GLU A 218 -7.79 4.78 16.74
N VAL A 219 -6.48 4.72 16.49
CA VAL A 219 -5.84 3.82 15.54
C VAL A 219 -5.37 2.58 16.27
N GLU A 220 -5.80 1.40 15.84
CA GLU A 220 -5.34 0.13 16.40
C GLU A 220 -3.88 -0.12 16.02
N ALA A 221 -3.09 -0.66 16.95
CA ALA A 221 -1.69 -1.00 16.74
C ALA A 221 -1.33 -2.29 17.48
N VAL A 222 -0.49 -3.12 16.87
CA VAL A 222 -0.04 -4.39 17.45
C VAL A 222 1.39 -4.69 17.05
N VAL A 223 2.18 -5.23 17.98
CA VAL A 223 3.53 -5.74 17.70
C VAL A 223 3.38 -7.10 17.03
N ILE A 224 3.81 -7.18 15.76
CA ILE A 224 3.75 -8.41 14.96
C ILE A 224 5.09 -9.11 14.82
N GLY A 225 6.19 -8.51 15.28
CA GLY A 225 7.50 -9.12 15.10
C GLY A 225 8.65 -8.26 15.64
N GLU A 226 9.84 -8.62 15.21
CA GLU A 226 11.10 -7.98 15.61
C GLU A 226 12.13 -8.00 14.48
N VAL A 227 13.04 -7.05 14.50
CA VAL A 227 14.18 -6.95 13.56
C VAL A 227 15.26 -7.91 13.99
N THR A 228 15.84 -8.67 13.05
CA THR A 228 16.95 -9.59 13.28
C THR A 228 18.11 -9.31 12.32
N ASP A 229 19.29 -9.87 12.61
CA ASP A 229 20.47 -9.84 11.74
C ASP A 229 20.71 -11.16 11.00
N THR A 230 19.71 -12.00 10.93
CA THR A 230 19.81 -13.37 10.36
C THR A 230 19.97 -13.40 8.84
N GLY A 231 19.76 -12.29 8.16
CA GLY A 231 19.66 -12.23 6.68
C GLY A 231 18.42 -12.92 6.13
N ARG A 232 17.43 -13.20 6.99
CA ARG A 232 16.21 -13.95 6.63
C ARG A 232 14.97 -13.17 7.06
N LEU A 233 13.97 -13.15 6.21
CA LEU A 233 12.59 -12.86 6.59
C LEU A 233 11.93 -14.18 6.95
N VAL A 234 11.65 -14.34 8.24
CA VAL A 234 10.99 -15.54 8.78
C VAL A 234 9.59 -15.12 9.23
N ILE A 235 8.57 -15.84 8.77
CA ILE A 235 7.18 -15.59 9.16
C ILE A 235 6.60 -16.87 9.73
N ASP A 236 6.14 -16.80 10.97
CA ASP A 236 5.51 -17.90 11.68
C ASP A 236 3.98 -17.70 11.75
N TRP A 237 3.25 -18.80 11.74
CA TRP A 237 1.81 -18.91 11.94
C TRP A 237 1.51 -19.97 12.97
N TYR A 238 1.06 -19.55 14.16
CA TYR A 238 0.82 -20.43 15.32
C TYR A 238 1.98 -21.36 15.65
N GLY A 239 3.21 -20.90 15.46
CA GLY A 239 4.46 -21.62 15.75
C GLY A 239 5.01 -22.45 14.59
N ASP A 240 4.30 -22.53 13.47
CA ASP A 240 4.81 -23.14 12.24
C ASP A 240 5.43 -22.07 11.33
N THR A 241 6.66 -22.26 10.89
CA THR A 241 7.30 -21.35 9.94
C THR A 241 6.74 -21.55 8.54
N ILE A 242 6.05 -20.54 8.02
CA ILE A 242 5.40 -20.57 6.70
C ILE A 242 6.22 -19.83 5.63
N VAL A 243 7.10 -18.91 6.02
CA VAL A 243 8.03 -18.22 5.13
C VAL A 243 9.42 -18.20 5.77
N ASP A 244 10.43 -18.53 5.00
CA ASP A 244 11.84 -18.39 5.35
C ASP A 244 12.65 -18.08 4.09
N VAL A 245 12.88 -16.80 3.78
CA VAL A 245 13.50 -16.32 2.53
C VAL A 245 14.48 -15.19 2.78
N PRO A 246 15.50 -15.00 1.94
CA PRO A 246 16.26 -13.77 1.94
C PRO A 246 15.34 -12.61 1.51
N PRO A 247 15.19 -11.53 2.29
CA PRO A 247 14.23 -10.46 1.96
C PRO A 247 14.53 -9.76 0.63
N ARG A 248 15.80 -9.63 0.24
CA ARG A 248 16.19 -9.05 -1.06
C ARG A 248 15.63 -9.80 -2.27
N SER A 249 15.55 -11.14 -2.20
CA SER A 249 15.02 -11.94 -3.32
C SER A 249 13.53 -11.68 -3.57
N VAL A 250 12.80 -11.18 -2.57
CA VAL A 250 11.39 -10.77 -2.70
C VAL A 250 11.27 -9.31 -3.09
N ALA A 251 12.02 -8.43 -2.43
CA ALA A 251 11.85 -6.98 -2.56
C ALA A 251 12.62 -6.36 -3.74
N HIS A 252 13.83 -6.87 -4.10
CA HIS A 252 14.72 -6.18 -5.02
C HIS A 252 15.32 -7.05 -6.13
N ASP A 253 15.61 -8.31 -5.87
CA ASP A 253 16.39 -9.15 -6.78
C ASP A 253 15.48 -9.94 -7.73
N GLY A 254 14.40 -9.33 -8.20
CA GLY A 254 13.52 -9.90 -9.21
C GLY A 254 14.24 -10.07 -10.57
N PRO A 255 13.77 -11.00 -11.43
CA PRO A 255 14.40 -11.25 -12.72
C PRO A 255 14.29 -10.01 -13.63
N VAL A 256 15.40 -9.59 -14.21
CA VAL A 256 15.45 -8.55 -15.23
C VAL A 256 15.42 -9.20 -16.60
N TYR A 257 14.38 -8.91 -17.38
CA TYR A 257 14.21 -9.49 -18.72
C TYR A 257 14.70 -8.53 -19.79
N GLU A 258 15.66 -8.95 -20.58
CA GLU A 258 16.02 -8.29 -21.84
C GLU A 258 15.07 -8.77 -22.95
N ARG A 259 14.00 -8.03 -23.20
CA ARG A 259 13.05 -8.39 -24.25
C ARG A 259 13.52 -7.84 -25.59
N PRO A 260 13.49 -8.65 -26.68
CA PRO A 260 13.82 -8.17 -28.00
C PRO A 260 12.81 -7.08 -28.42
N PHE A 261 13.30 -6.01 -28.97
CA PHE A 261 12.47 -4.94 -29.51
C PHE A 261 12.98 -4.55 -30.90
N HIS A 262 12.08 -4.07 -31.73
CA HIS A 262 12.39 -3.51 -33.04
C HIS A 262 11.80 -2.11 -33.14
N ARG A 263 12.60 -1.19 -33.67
CA ARG A 263 12.12 0.15 -33.98
C ARG A 263 11.08 0.08 -35.12
N PRO A 264 9.85 0.59 -34.90
CA PRO A 264 8.84 0.59 -35.95
C PRO A 264 9.27 1.44 -37.15
N SER A 265 9.01 0.97 -38.38
CA SER A 265 9.41 1.69 -39.61
C SER A 265 8.76 3.07 -39.76
N TRP A 266 7.63 3.31 -39.12
CA TRP A 266 6.93 4.61 -39.14
C TRP A 266 7.52 5.65 -38.19
N GLN A 267 8.32 5.24 -37.21
CA GLN A 267 8.81 6.12 -36.13
C GLN A 267 9.75 7.22 -36.65
N ASP A 268 10.60 6.88 -37.61
CA ASP A 268 11.55 7.85 -38.19
C ASP A 268 10.86 9.01 -38.90
N ALA A 269 9.75 8.73 -39.57
CA ALA A 269 8.93 9.75 -40.25
C ALA A 269 8.24 10.72 -39.28
N LEU A 270 7.95 10.28 -38.04
CA LEU A 270 7.36 11.13 -37.00
C LEU A 270 8.40 11.97 -36.25
N GLN A 271 9.66 11.58 -36.29
CA GLN A 271 10.76 12.24 -35.58
C GLN A 271 11.62 13.12 -36.49
N ALA A 272 11.37 13.10 -37.82
CA ALA A 272 12.03 13.94 -38.82
C ALA A 272 11.32 15.30 -38.94
#